data_ee875237f3da74dfc35646f5aaaf3d93
#
_entry.id   ee875237f3da74dfc35646f5aaaf3d93
#
_cell.length_a   1.000
_cell.length_b   1.000
_cell.length_c   1.000
_cell.angle_alpha   90.00
_cell.angle_beta   90.00
_cell.angle_gamma   90.00
#
_symmetry.space_group_name_H-M   'P 1'
#
loop_
_entity.id
_entity.type
_entity.pdbx_description
1 polymer ?
#
loop_
_entity_poly.entity_id
_entity_poly.type
_entity_poly.pdbx_seq_one_letter_code
_entity_poly.pdbx_strand_id
1 'polypeptide(L)'
;MKNTFIWILKIFIGLIALLLLKTGFMWSFLPETNLEAHNIVTNSNLGLNMIKSEIGSGLFSVALFLLLYVIKGKKWFLPATIMVGLYLVTRTISFMVDGYHPVIVTLIVLEALILVALFALNKLQSK
;
A
#
# COMPACT_ATOMS: atom_id res chain seq x y z
N MET A 1 -4.67 16.01 -24.00
CA MET A 1 -4.06 14.70 -23.70
C MET A 1 -3.33 14.68 -22.36
N LYS A 2 -2.39 15.61 -22.07
CA LYS A 2 -1.62 15.63 -20.79
C LYS A 2 -2.52 15.68 -19.56
N ASN A 3 -3.49 16.58 -19.52
CA ASN A 3 -4.41 16.72 -18.36
C ASN A 3 -5.26 15.48 -18.14
N THR A 4 -5.74 14.84 -19.21
CA THR A 4 -6.51 13.59 -19.11
C THR A 4 -5.68 12.49 -18.47
N PHE A 5 -4.40 12.35 -18.87
CA PHE A 5 -3.51 11.33 -18.31
C PHE A 5 -3.18 11.58 -16.84
N ILE A 6 -3.00 12.85 -16.44
CA ILE A 6 -2.84 13.24 -15.03
C ILE A 6 -4.06 12.80 -14.21
N TRP A 7 -5.28 13.03 -14.71
CA TRP A 7 -6.50 12.63 -14.03
C TRP A 7 -6.63 11.11 -13.91
N ILE A 8 -6.30 10.36 -14.97
CA ILE A 8 -6.31 8.89 -14.94
C ILE A 8 -5.37 8.36 -13.85
N LEU A 9 -4.14 8.88 -13.78
CA LEU A 9 -3.18 8.47 -12.75
C LEU A 9 -3.65 8.83 -11.34
N LYS A 10 -4.24 10.02 -11.15
CA LYS A 10 -4.81 10.41 -9.85
C LYS A 10 -5.96 9.51 -9.42
N ILE A 11 -6.86 9.16 -10.33
CA ILE A 11 -7.97 8.24 -10.06
C ILE A 11 -7.42 6.86 -9.70
N PHE A 12 -6.48 6.34 -10.47
CA PHE A 12 -5.84 5.05 -10.21
C PHE A 12 -5.21 4.99 -8.82
N ILE A 13 -4.36 5.97 -8.47
CA ILE A 13 -3.70 6.04 -7.16
C ILE A 13 -4.74 6.22 -6.05
N GLY A 14 -5.76 7.04 -6.27
CA GLY A 14 -6.84 7.30 -5.32
C GLY A 14 -7.68 6.05 -5.02
N LEU A 15 -8.03 5.26 -6.04
CA LEU A 15 -8.75 4.00 -5.87
C LEU A 15 -7.93 2.98 -5.07
N ILE A 16 -6.65 2.85 -5.38
CA ILE A 16 -5.75 1.98 -4.60
C ILE A 16 -5.66 2.45 -3.16
N ALA A 17 -5.53 3.75 -2.93
CA ALA A 17 -5.48 4.29 -1.57
C ALA A 17 -6.75 3.98 -0.77
N LEU A 18 -7.93 4.06 -1.40
CA LEU A 18 -9.20 3.70 -0.76
C LEU A 18 -9.28 2.20 -0.45
N LEU A 19 -8.78 1.33 -1.35
CA LEU A 19 -8.68 -0.11 -1.08
C LEU A 19 -7.75 -0.41 0.09
N LEU A 20 -6.59 0.23 0.14
CA LEU A 20 -5.64 0.09 1.26
C LEU A 20 -6.21 0.62 2.57
N LEU A 21 -6.98 1.71 2.53
CA LEU A 21 -7.68 2.25 3.70
C LEU A 21 -8.70 1.25 4.24
N LYS A 22 -9.52 0.65 3.35
CA LYS A 22 -10.46 -0.42 3.71
C LYS A 22 -9.73 -1.62 4.32
N THR A 23 -8.66 -2.08 3.67
CA THR A 23 -7.88 -3.23 4.13
C THR A 23 -7.22 -2.94 5.49
N GLY A 24 -6.64 -1.75 5.66
CA GLY A 24 -6.09 -1.31 6.95
C GLY A 24 -7.14 -1.29 8.06
N PHE A 25 -8.36 -0.82 7.76
CA PHE A 25 -9.48 -0.87 8.69
C PHE A 25 -9.82 -2.32 9.10
N MET A 26 -9.91 -3.22 8.12
CA MET A 26 -10.22 -4.64 8.39
C MET A 26 -9.14 -5.28 9.27
N TRP A 27 -7.85 -5.04 9.00
CA TRP A 27 -6.76 -5.57 9.84
C TRP A 27 -6.74 -4.98 11.25
N SER A 28 -7.13 -3.71 11.42
CA SER A 28 -7.13 -3.04 12.71
C SER A 28 -8.31 -3.43 13.60
N PHE A 29 -9.51 -3.58 13.01
CA PHE A 29 -10.76 -3.71 13.77
C PHE A 29 -11.48 -5.04 13.59
N LEU A 30 -11.24 -5.74 12.47
CA LEU A 30 -11.86 -7.03 12.13
C LEU A 30 -10.79 -8.04 11.68
N PRO A 31 -9.74 -8.28 12.48
CA PRO A 31 -8.60 -9.09 12.04
C PRO A 31 -8.95 -10.56 11.84
N GLU A 32 -9.95 -11.10 12.54
CA GLU A 32 -10.28 -12.52 12.48
C GLU A 32 -10.54 -13.00 11.06
N THR A 33 -11.29 -12.23 10.26
CA THR A 33 -11.59 -12.54 8.86
C THR A 33 -10.33 -12.61 8.00
N ASN A 34 -9.39 -11.70 8.24
CA ASN A 34 -8.13 -11.64 7.49
C ASN A 34 -7.14 -12.71 7.95
N LEU A 35 -7.09 -13.00 9.26
CA LEU A 35 -6.25 -14.04 9.82
C LEU A 35 -6.63 -15.41 9.24
N GLU A 36 -7.92 -15.71 9.20
CA GLU A 36 -8.45 -16.94 8.64
C GLU A 36 -8.16 -17.05 7.14
N ALA A 37 -8.43 -15.99 6.37
CA ALA A 37 -8.18 -15.96 4.93
C ALA A 37 -6.70 -16.14 4.54
N HIS A 38 -5.77 -15.77 5.44
CA HIS A 38 -4.33 -15.88 5.22
C HIS A 38 -3.68 -17.05 5.98
N ASN A 39 -4.48 -17.90 6.64
CA ASN A 39 -4.01 -19.00 7.47
C ASN A 39 -3.03 -18.57 8.57
N ILE A 40 -3.24 -17.38 9.14
CA ILE A 40 -2.42 -16.85 10.23
C ILE A 40 -3.05 -17.24 11.56
N VAL A 41 -2.31 -17.97 12.38
CA VAL A 41 -2.74 -18.37 13.73
C VAL A 41 -2.04 -17.47 14.75
N THR A 42 -2.82 -16.83 15.61
CA THR A 42 -2.31 -16.05 16.75
C THR A 42 -2.68 -16.76 18.05
N ASN A 43 -1.68 -17.21 18.79
CA ASN A 43 -1.90 -17.95 20.04
C ASN A 43 -1.90 -17.04 21.28
N SER A 44 -1.84 -15.72 21.10
CA SER A 44 -1.78 -14.77 22.21
C SER A 44 -2.43 -13.42 21.87
N ASN A 45 -2.94 -12.75 22.91
CA ASN A 45 -3.45 -11.38 22.79
C ASN A 45 -2.36 -10.39 22.35
N LEU A 46 -1.10 -10.65 22.70
CA LEU A 46 0.03 -9.82 22.25
C LEU A 46 0.22 -9.94 20.75
N GLY A 47 0.26 -11.16 20.19
CA GLY A 47 0.39 -11.38 18.76
C GLY A 47 -0.75 -10.73 17.97
N LEU A 48 -1.99 -10.86 18.47
CA LEU A 48 -3.15 -10.21 17.85
C LEU A 48 -3.04 -8.68 17.90
N ASN A 49 -2.58 -8.11 19.01
CA ASN A 49 -2.37 -6.67 19.14
C ASN A 49 -1.29 -6.15 18.17
N MET A 50 -0.17 -6.86 18.03
CA MET A 50 0.90 -6.51 17.09
C MET A 50 0.40 -6.51 15.64
N ILE A 51 -0.37 -7.52 15.25
CA ILE A 51 -0.96 -7.58 13.91
C ILE A 51 -1.89 -6.40 13.66
N LYS A 52 -2.78 -6.08 14.58
CA LYS A 52 -3.69 -4.92 14.49
C LYS A 52 -2.93 -3.61 14.37
N SER A 53 -1.94 -3.40 15.24
CA SER A 53 -1.18 -2.15 15.28
C SER A 53 -0.20 -2.02 14.12
N GLU A 54 0.54 -3.05 13.75
CA GLU A 54 1.60 -2.95 12.74
C GLU A 54 1.06 -3.07 11.32
N ILE A 55 0.28 -4.10 11.02
CA ILE A 55 -0.26 -4.29 9.68
C ILE A 55 -1.35 -3.26 9.40
N GLY A 56 -2.29 -3.09 10.32
CA GLY A 56 -3.40 -2.15 10.15
C GLY A 56 -2.92 -0.72 10.01
N SER A 57 -2.11 -0.23 10.95
CA SER A 57 -1.58 1.15 10.91
C SER A 57 -0.62 1.38 9.75
N GLY A 58 0.16 0.37 9.36
CA GLY A 58 1.03 0.44 8.17
C GLY A 58 0.24 0.68 6.90
N LEU A 59 -0.83 -0.10 6.67
CA LEU A 59 -1.71 0.08 5.51
C LEU A 59 -2.46 1.42 5.54
N PHE A 60 -2.91 1.87 6.72
CA PHE A 60 -3.49 3.20 6.87
C PHE A 60 -2.50 4.31 6.50
N SER A 61 -1.25 4.18 6.93
CA SER A 61 -0.21 5.17 6.63
C SER A 61 0.07 5.28 5.14
N VAL A 62 0.22 4.14 4.45
CA VAL A 62 0.38 4.12 2.98
C VAL A 62 -0.83 4.78 2.30
N ALA A 63 -2.05 4.38 2.67
CA ALA A 63 -3.27 4.92 2.11
C ALA A 63 -3.38 6.44 2.31
N LEU A 64 -3.08 6.92 3.52
CA LEU A 64 -3.10 8.33 3.86
C LEU A 64 -2.10 9.14 3.02
N PHE A 65 -0.86 8.68 2.90
CA PHE A 65 0.15 9.40 2.11
C PHE A 65 -0.18 9.42 0.61
N LEU A 66 -0.74 8.34 0.06
CA LEU A 66 -1.22 8.30 -1.31
C LEU A 66 -2.38 9.29 -1.54
N LEU A 67 -3.36 9.33 -0.63
CA LEU A 67 -4.48 10.29 -0.69
C LEU A 67 -3.98 11.74 -0.57
N LEU A 68 -3.09 12.02 0.37
CA LEU A 68 -2.50 13.33 0.54
C LEU A 68 -1.73 13.77 -0.71
N TYR A 69 -1.02 12.86 -1.37
CA TYR A 69 -0.36 13.17 -2.63
C TYR A 69 -1.36 13.51 -3.75
N VAL A 70 -2.43 12.73 -3.89
CA VAL A 70 -3.47 12.97 -4.91
C VAL A 70 -4.17 14.31 -4.69
N ILE A 71 -4.51 14.63 -3.41
CA ILE A 71 -5.32 15.81 -3.04
C ILE A 71 -4.45 17.06 -2.86
N LYS A 72 -3.35 16.96 -2.13
CA LYS A 72 -2.49 18.09 -1.71
C LYS A 72 -1.26 18.31 -2.59
N GLY A 73 -0.97 17.37 -3.49
CA GLY A 73 0.06 17.51 -4.52
C GLY A 73 1.48 17.18 -4.08
N LYS A 74 2.44 17.72 -4.80
CA LYS A 74 3.86 17.33 -4.82
C LYS A 74 4.57 17.22 -3.48
N LYS A 75 4.22 18.01 -2.48
CA LYS A 75 4.86 17.94 -1.16
C LYS A 75 4.73 16.57 -0.48
N TRP A 76 3.74 15.80 -0.88
CA TRP A 76 3.47 14.46 -0.37
C TRP A 76 4.05 13.33 -1.24
N PHE A 77 4.71 13.69 -2.36
CA PHE A 77 5.32 12.70 -3.26
C PHE A 77 6.37 11.85 -2.55
N LEU A 78 7.30 12.49 -1.84
CA LEU A 78 8.40 11.77 -1.19
C LEU A 78 7.90 10.83 -0.07
N PRO A 79 7.06 11.27 0.87
CA PRO A 79 6.48 10.37 1.87
C PRO A 79 5.72 9.18 1.25
N ALA A 80 4.87 9.43 0.25
CA ALA A 80 4.13 8.37 -0.43
C ALA A 80 5.06 7.36 -1.10
N THR A 81 6.09 7.85 -1.82
CA THR A 81 7.08 7.01 -2.52
C THR A 81 7.91 6.17 -1.55
N ILE A 82 8.36 6.76 -0.42
CA ILE A 82 9.11 6.03 0.59
C ILE A 82 8.27 4.91 1.20
N MET A 83 7.02 5.19 1.56
CA MET A 83 6.15 4.19 2.18
C MET A 83 5.88 3.00 1.24
N VAL A 84 5.49 3.27 0.00
CA VAL A 84 5.27 2.20 -0.99
C VAL A 84 6.58 1.47 -1.31
N GLY A 85 7.69 2.20 -1.43
CA GLY A 85 9.01 1.63 -1.69
C GLY A 85 9.50 0.68 -0.59
N LEU A 86 9.27 1.03 0.68
CA LEU A 86 9.60 0.16 1.81
C LEU A 86 8.81 -1.14 1.78
N TYR A 87 7.50 -1.08 1.48
CA TYR A 87 6.68 -2.28 1.33
C TYR A 87 7.20 -3.17 0.19
N LEU A 88 7.50 -2.58 -0.98
CA LEU A 88 8.03 -3.31 -2.12
C LEU A 88 9.37 -3.99 -1.79
N VAL A 89 10.31 -3.28 -1.19
CA VAL A 89 11.64 -3.81 -0.83
C VAL A 89 11.50 -4.94 0.19
N THR A 90 10.77 -4.71 1.28
CA THR A 90 10.59 -5.71 2.34
C THR A 90 9.92 -6.97 1.79
N ARG A 91 8.88 -6.81 0.96
CA ARG A 91 8.17 -7.93 0.36
C ARG A 91 9.03 -8.70 -0.65
N THR A 92 9.87 -7.99 -1.41
CA THR A 92 10.81 -8.64 -2.34
C THR A 92 11.86 -9.44 -1.60
N ILE A 93 12.41 -8.91 -0.50
CA ILE A 93 13.36 -9.63 0.35
C ILE A 93 12.69 -10.88 0.96
N SER A 94 11.48 -10.71 1.53
CA SER A 94 10.71 -11.82 2.08
C SER A 94 10.43 -12.91 1.03
N PHE A 95 10.06 -12.51 -0.19
CA PHE A 95 9.88 -13.46 -1.29
C PHE A 95 11.15 -14.27 -1.61
N MET A 96 12.34 -13.63 -1.54
CA MET A 96 13.61 -14.30 -1.79
C MET A 96 14.01 -15.26 -0.67
N VAL A 97 13.64 -14.95 0.58
CA VAL A 97 14.02 -15.73 1.78
C VAL A 97 12.98 -16.81 2.09
N ASP A 98 11.70 -16.47 2.05
CA ASP A 98 10.59 -17.33 2.49
C ASP A 98 10.02 -18.18 1.35
N GLY A 99 10.34 -17.84 0.10
CA GLY A 99 9.95 -18.59 -1.08
C GLY A 99 8.70 -18.04 -1.79
N TYR A 100 8.31 -18.77 -2.84
CA TYR A 100 7.22 -18.37 -3.75
C TYR A 100 5.84 -18.53 -3.12
N HIS A 101 5.05 -17.46 -3.22
CA HIS A 101 3.61 -17.50 -2.99
C HIS A 101 2.90 -16.57 -3.99
N PRO A 102 1.84 -17.02 -4.71
CA PRO A 102 1.20 -16.23 -5.77
C PRO A 102 0.65 -14.87 -5.29
N VAL A 103 0.14 -14.79 -4.07
CA VAL A 103 -0.34 -13.54 -3.48
C VAL A 103 0.81 -12.55 -3.28
N ILE A 104 1.98 -13.02 -2.84
CA ILE A 104 3.17 -12.16 -2.65
C ILE A 104 3.59 -11.55 -3.98
N VAL A 105 3.65 -12.35 -5.05
CA VAL A 105 3.98 -11.85 -6.40
C VAL A 105 2.99 -10.79 -6.87
N THR A 106 1.69 -11.05 -6.69
CA THR A 106 0.64 -10.08 -7.04
C THR A 106 0.83 -8.74 -6.32
N LEU A 107 1.15 -8.78 -5.02
CA LEU A 107 1.38 -7.57 -4.22
C LEU A 107 2.66 -6.84 -4.65
N ILE A 108 3.76 -7.54 -4.96
CA ILE A 108 5.00 -6.95 -5.51
C ILE A 108 4.70 -6.21 -6.81
N VAL A 109 3.97 -6.84 -7.73
CA VAL A 109 3.58 -6.21 -9.01
C VAL A 109 2.72 -4.97 -8.78
N LEU A 110 1.74 -5.05 -7.88
CA LEU A 110 0.88 -3.91 -7.54
C LEU A 110 1.69 -2.74 -6.96
N GLU A 111 2.58 -3.00 -6.01
CA GLU A 111 3.43 -1.97 -5.39
C GLU A 111 4.38 -1.32 -6.42
N ALA A 112 4.95 -2.12 -7.32
CA ALA A 112 5.77 -1.61 -8.43
C ALA A 112 4.95 -0.72 -9.38
N LEU A 113 3.72 -1.11 -9.74
CA LEU A 113 2.83 -0.30 -10.56
C LEU A 113 2.45 1.02 -9.88
N ILE A 114 2.21 1.01 -8.57
CA ILE A 114 1.95 2.23 -7.80
C ILE A 114 3.16 3.17 -7.85
N LEU A 115 4.37 2.66 -7.67
CA LEU A 115 5.59 3.47 -7.77
C LEU A 115 5.76 4.08 -9.16
N VAL A 116 5.57 3.30 -10.22
CA VAL A 116 5.62 3.81 -11.60
C VAL A 116 4.58 4.92 -11.81
N ALA A 117 3.36 4.73 -11.31
CA ALA A 117 2.29 5.74 -11.40
C ALA A 117 2.63 7.01 -10.60
N LEU A 118 3.22 6.88 -9.40
CA LEU A 118 3.67 8.03 -8.60
C LEU A 118 4.75 8.84 -9.32
N PHE A 119 5.78 8.19 -9.86
CA PHE A 119 6.84 8.86 -10.61
C PHE A 119 6.32 9.50 -11.90
N ALA A 120 5.47 8.81 -12.65
CA ALA A 120 4.85 9.33 -13.86
C ALA A 120 4.00 10.58 -13.56
N LEU A 121 3.15 10.51 -12.54
CA LEU A 121 2.30 11.63 -12.12
C LEU A 121 3.15 12.82 -11.66
N ASN A 122 4.19 12.57 -10.84
CA ASN A 122 5.07 13.62 -10.37
C ASN A 122 5.82 14.32 -11.52
N LYS A 123 6.33 13.56 -12.50
CA LYS A 123 7.00 14.09 -13.69
C LYS A 123 6.06 14.94 -14.55
N LEU A 124 4.82 14.50 -14.72
CA LEU A 124 3.80 15.24 -15.50
C LEU A 124 3.37 16.54 -14.83
N GLN A 125 3.34 16.58 -13.51
CA GLN A 125 3.02 17.77 -12.73
C GLN A 125 4.20 18.73 -12.59
N SER A 126 5.42 18.30 -12.92
CA SER A 126 6.64 19.13 -12.82
C SER A 126 6.92 19.96 -14.06
N LYS A 127 6.24 19.66 -15.16
CA LYS A 127 6.27 20.42 -16.42
C LYS A 127 5.04 21.31 -16.55
#